data_549c11fdad48183489c8706f62dfb926
#
_entry.id   549c11fdad48183489c8706f62dfb926
#
_cell.length_a   1.000
_cell.length_b   1.000
_cell.length_c   1.000
_cell.angle_alpha   90.00
_cell.angle_beta   90.00
_cell.angle_gamma   90.00
#
_symmetry.space_group_name_H-M   'P 1'
#
loop_
_entity.id
_entity.type
_entity.pdbx_description
1 polymer ?
#
loop_
_entity_poly.entity_id
_entity_poly.type
_entity_poly.pdbx_seq_one_letter_code
_entity_poly.pdbx_strand_id
1 'polypeptide(L)'
;MEFVVFEPGEKYQRKNRKWQGIPGIERTPDGILWVTWYSGGHGEGPDNYVIVVCSKDGGKTWSKPLLAIDPPDDIRAFDPCLWVSPDGKLHLFWSMSKNWWDGIGGVWTMVAEKNIQGDLVWSKPSRIADGIMMNKP
;
A
#
# COMPACT_ATOMS: atom_id res chain seq x y z
N MET A 1 -3.63 15.13 -7.96
CA MET A 1 -2.80 15.17 -6.73
C MET A 1 -1.91 13.94 -6.72
N GLU A 2 -0.62 14.14 -6.67
CA GLU A 2 0.34 13.05 -6.69
C GLU A 2 0.64 12.61 -5.26
N PHE A 3 0.24 11.39 -4.90
CA PHE A 3 0.50 10.82 -3.58
C PHE A 3 1.04 9.40 -3.64
N VAL A 4 1.22 8.86 -4.85
CA VAL A 4 1.87 7.56 -5.04
C VAL A 4 3.33 7.81 -5.38
N VAL A 5 4.23 7.28 -4.56
CA VAL A 5 5.67 7.43 -4.72
C VAL A 5 6.25 6.07 -5.10
N PHE A 6 6.73 5.92 -6.33
CA PHE A 6 7.44 4.72 -6.77
C PHE A 6 8.91 4.82 -6.41
N GLU A 7 9.51 3.68 -6.07
CA GLU A 7 10.89 3.60 -5.60
C GLU A 7 11.19 4.64 -4.52
N PRO A 8 10.44 4.62 -3.40
CA PRO A 8 10.53 5.65 -2.38
C PRO A 8 11.90 5.70 -1.74
N GLY A 9 12.35 6.92 -1.48
CA GLY A 9 13.69 7.19 -0.97
C GLY A 9 13.84 7.00 0.54
N GLU A 10 14.80 7.70 1.09
CA GLU A 10 15.28 7.51 2.47
C GLU A 10 14.20 7.72 3.54
N LYS A 11 13.27 8.65 3.32
CA LYS A 11 12.16 8.92 4.25
C LYS A 11 11.42 7.63 4.65
N TYR A 12 11.28 6.70 3.72
CA TYR A 12 10.46 5.49 3.88
C TYR A 12 11.27 4.27 4.31
N GLN A 13 12.57 4.41 4.52
CA GLN A 13 13.41 3.30 4.93
C GLN A 13 13.20 2.93 6.40
N ARG A 14 13.53 1.68 6.75
CA ARG A 14 13.32 1.10 8.08
C ARG A 14 13.81 2.00 9.22
N LYS A 15 14.97 2.61 9.07
CA LYS A 15 15.57 3.48 10.11
C LYS A 15 14.70 4.69 10.46
N ASN A 16 13.81 5.10 9.55
CA ASN A 16 12.94 6.27 9.69
C ASN A 16 11.50 5.89 10.03
N ARG A 17 11.19 4.59 10.15
CA ARG A 17 9.85 4.10 10.49
C ARG A 17 9.80 3.76 11.98
N LYS A 18 9.28 4.67 12.78
CA LYS A 18 9.24 4.51 14.23
C LYS A 18 8.04 3.71 14.72
N TRP A 19 6.98 3.66 13.93
CA TRP A 19 5.78 2.91 14.21
C TRP A 19 5.30 2.20 12.95
N GLN A 20 4.73 1.00 13.12
CA GLN A 20 4.25 0.18 12.01
C GLN A 20 3.04 -0.63 12.48
N GLY A 21 2.04 -0.77 11.63
CA GLY A 21 0.83 -1.51 11.99
C GLY A 21 0.02 -2.01 10.81
N ILE A 22 -0.91 -2.90 11.12
CA ILE A 22 -1.92 -3.49 10.24
C ILE A 22 -1.29 -4.06 8.96
N PRO A 23 -0.53 -5.16 9.03
CA PRO A 23 0.06 -5.79 7.87
C PRO A 23 -0.96 -6.64 7.09
N GLY A 24 -0.75 -6.70 5.78
CA GLY A 24 -1.45 -7.61 4.90
C GLY A 24 -0.48 -8.32 3.98
N ILE A 25 -0.78 -9.57 3.61
CA ILE A 25 0.05 -10.38 2.73
C ILE A 25 -0.80 -11.00 1.64
N GLU A 26 -0.21 -11.11 0.45
CA GLU A 26 -0.79 -11.82 -0.67
C GLU A 26 0.30 -12.49 -1.50
N ARG A 27 -0.06 -13.50 -2.27
CA ARG A 27 0.83 -14.22 -3.17
C ARG A 27 0.29 -14.17 -4.58
N THR A 28 1.06 -13.64 -5.51
CA THR A 28 0.70 -13.66 -6.93
C THR A 28 0.94 -15.03 -7.56
N PRO A 29 0.27 -15.34 -8.70
CA PRO A 29 0.38 -16.66 -9.34
C PRO A 29 1.81 -17.09 -9.67
N ASP A 30 2.71 -16.15 -9.88
CA ASP A 30 4.14 -16.41 -10.12
C ASP A 30 4.92 -16.78 -8.85
N GLY A 31 4.27 -16.83 -7.69
CA GLY A 31 4.87 -17.23 -6.42
C GLY A 31 5.50 -16.09 -5.63
N ILE A 32 5.44 -14.86 -6.11
CA ILE A 32 5.96 -13.70 -5.38
C ILE A 32 5.03 -13.37 -4.21
N LEU A 33 5.62 -13.20 -3.02
CA LEU A 33 4.91 -12.70 -1.84
C LEU A 33 4.94 -11.18 -1.83
N TRP A 34 3.79 -10.58 -1.53
CA TRP A 34 3.61 -9.15 -1.41
C TRP A 34 3.12 -8.82 -0.01
N VAL A 35 3.74 -7.84 0.62
CA VAL A 35 3.36 -7.39 1.96
C VAL A 35 3.14 -5.89 1.94
N THR A 36 2.10 -5.48 2.62
CA THR A 36 1.76 -4.06 2.82
C THR A 36 1.50 -3.80 4.29
N TRP A 37 1.77 -2.60 4.72
CA TRP A 37 1.42 -2.09 6.05
C TRP A 37 1.44 -0.57 5.99
N TYR A 38 1.02 0.09 7.06
CA TYR A 38 1.22 1.53 7.18
C TYR A 38 2.18 1.87 8.31
N SER A 39 2.85 3.00 8.17
CA SER A 39 3.94 3.42 9.01
C SER A 39 3.98 4.95 9.07
N GLY A 40 5.00 5.49 9.69
CA GLY A 40 5.24 6.93 9.79
C GLY A 40 4.82 7.52 11.12
N GLY A 41 5.57 8.52 11.59
CA GLY A 41 5.37 9.11 12.90
C GLY A 41 5.68 8.15 14.05
N HIS A 42 5.14 8.46 15.22
CA HIS A 42 5.31 7.66 16.44
C HIS A 42 4.10 6.76 16.76
N GLY A 43 3.09 6.78 15.92
CA GLY A 43 1.85 6.05 16.09
C GLY A 43 0.91 6.39 14.95
N GLU A 44 -0.38 6.15 15.16
CA GLU A 44 -1.40 6.56 14.21
C GLU A 44 -1.55 8.07 14.21
N GLY A 45 -1.63 8.66 13.02
CA GLY A 45 -1.76 10.10 12.86
C GLY A 45 -1.51 10.59 11.44
N PRO A 46 -1.43 11.91 11.25
CA PRO A 46 -1.35 12.53 9.92
C PRO A 46 -0.09 12.15 9.15
N ASP A 47 0.95 11.67 9.83
CA ASP A 47 2.21 11.27 9.17
C ASP A 47 2.17 9.85 8.60
N ASN A 48 1.04 9.15 8.70
CA ASN A 48 0.95 7.76 8.23
C ASN A 48 0.92 7.67 6.71
N TYR A 49 1.69 6.70 6.20
CA TYR A 49 1.75 6.34 4.79
C TYR A 49 1.75 4.81 4.64
N VAL A 50 1.26 4.33 3.52
CA VAL A 50 1.25 2.90 3.17
C VAL A 50 2.52 2.55 2.42
N ILE A 51 3.06 1.35 2.67
CA ILE A 51 4.24 0.80 1.99
C ILE A 51 3.89 -0.56 1.40
N VAL A 52 4.53 -0.90 0.29
CA VAL A 52 4.49 -2.24 -0.32
C VAL A 52 5.91 -2.73 -0.57
N VAL A 53 6.17 -3.96 -0.16
CA VAL A 53 7.41 -4.70 -0.44
C VAL A 53 7.08 -6.06 -1.03
N CYS A 54 8.06 -6.74 -1.60
CA CYS A 54 7.89 -8.11 -2.08
C CYS A 54 9.07 -9.01 -1.72
N SER A 55 8.80 -10.32 -1.76
CA SER A 55 9.83 -11.36 -1.63
C SER A 55 9.68 -12.34 -2.80
N LYS A 56 10.81 -12.65 -3.45
CA LYS A 56 10.87 -13.60 -4.56
C LYS A 56 11.44 -14.97 -4.15
N ASP A 57 11.74 -15.15 -2.88
CA ASP A 57 12.41 -16.36 -2.35
C ASP A 57 11.68 -17.00 -1.17
N GLY A 58 10.36 -16.87 -1.15
CA GLY A 58 9.52 -17.49 -0.11
C GLY A 58 9.59 -16.79 1.24
N GLY A 59 9.93 -15.50 1.26
CA GLY A 59 9.98 -14.71 2.48
C GLY A 59 11.35 -14.72 3.18
N LYS A 60 12.37 -15.27 2.56
CA LYS A 60 13.74 -15.31 3.13
C LYS A 60 14.38 -13.91 3.07
N THR A 61 14.23 -13.23 1.94
CA THR A 61 14.68 -11.86 1.76
C THR A 61 13.55 -11.00 1.19
N TRP A 62 13.59 -9.70 1.49
CA TRP A 62 12.55 -8.75 1.11
C TRP A 62 13.14 -7.56 0.37
N SER A 63 12.39 -7.05 -0.57
CA SER A 63 12.78 -5.85 -1.32
C SER A 63 12.82 -4.62 -0.44
N LYS A 64 13.46 -3.58 -0.93
CA LYS A 64 13.19 -2.21 -0.46
C LYS A 64 11.73 -1.86 -0.75
N PRO A 65 11.17 -0.82 -0.12
CA PRO A 65 9.86 -0.32 -0.51
C PRO A 65 9.77 -0.09 -2.02
N LEU A 66 8.77 -0.70 -2.64
CA LEU A 66 8.53 -0.58 -4.08
C LEU A 66 7.66 0.63 -4.40
N LEU A 67 6.74 0.93 -3.51
CA LEU A 67 5.92 2.12 -3.56
C LEU A 67 5.50 2.53 -2.15
N ALA A 68 5.16 3.81 -2.03
CA ALA A 68 4.51 4.36 -0.85
C ALA A 68 3.28 5.16 -1.28
N ILE A 69 2.24 5.11 -0.46
CA ILE A 69 1.07 5.98 -0.59
C ILE A 69 1.19 7.01 0.52
N ASP A 70 1.52 8.24 0.15
CA ASP A 70 1.83 9.31 1.11
C ASP A 70 1.11 10.60 0.71
N PRO A 71 -0.17 10.74 1.09
CA PRO A 71 -0.94 11.94 0.76
C PRO A 71 -0.39 13.19 1.47
N PRO A 72 -0.54 14.36 0.84
CA PRO A 72 -0.16 15.63 1.47
C PRO A 72 -1.22 16.16 2.45
N ASP A 73 -0.96 17.32 3.03
CA ASP A 73 -1.95 18.17 3.75
C ASP A 73 -2.61 17.48 4.96
N ASP A 74 -1.83 16.80 5.78
CA ASP A 74 -2.30 16.08 6.98
C ASP A 74 -3.30 14.97 6.69
N ILE A 75 -3.38 14.53 5.44
CA ILE A 75 -4.13 13.34 5.06
C ILE A 75 -3.24 12.12 5.31
N ARG A 76 -3.77 11.16 6.05
CA ARG A 76 -3.08 9.90 6.30
C ARG A 76 -3.58 8.81 5.36
N ALA A 77 -2.70 7.87 5.02
CA ALA A 77 -3.05 6.62 4.36
C ALA A 77 -2.85 5.47 5.36
N PHE A 78 -3.84 4.58 5.48
CA PHE A 78 -3.85 3.56 6.52
C PHE A 78 -4.70 2.35 6.12
N ASP A 79 -4.68 1.31 6.96
CA ASP A 79 -5.42 0.06 6.80
C ASP A 79 -5.33 -0.52 5.38
N PRO A 80 -4.10 -0.73 4.88
CA PRO A 80 -3.95 -1.30 3.55
C PRO A 80 -4.23 -2.81 3.55
N CYS A 81 -4.68 -3.32 2.40
CA CYS A 81 -4.70 -4.76 2.16
C CYS A 81 -4.36 -5.05 0.71
N LEU A 82 -3.86 -6.25 0.48
CA LEU A 82 -3.55 -6.79 -0.84
C LEU A 82 -4.50 -7.95 -1.13
N TRP A 83 -4.90 -8.07 -2.38
CA TRP A 83 -5.76 -9.14 -2.83
C TRP A 83 -5.43 -9.52 -4.28
N VAL A 84 -5.31 -10.81 -4.54
CA VAL A 84 -5.22 -11.33 -5.90
C VAL A 84 -6.60 -11.76 -6.34
N SER A 85 -7.12 -11.06 -7.35
CA SER A 85 -8.43 -11.37 -7.91
C SER A 85 -8.41 -12.69 -8.70
N PRO A 86 -9.58 -13.31 -8.98
CA PRO A 86 -9.63 -14.56 -9.73
C PRO A 86 -8.95 -14.53 -11.11
N ASP A 87 -8.83 -13.36 -11.72
CA ASP A 87 -8.10 -13.16 -12.98
C ASP A 87 -6.59 -12.98 -12.81
N GLY A 88 -6.06 -13.12 -11.58
CA GLY A 88 -4.64 -13.09 -11.28
C GLY A 88 -4.03 -11.70 -11.10
N LYS A 89 -4.82 -10.65 -11.08
CA LYS A 89 -4.33 -9.28 -10.85
C LYS A 89 -4.15 -8.99 -9.38
N LEU A 90 -3.11 -8.25 -9.04
CA LEU A 90 -2.83 -7.83 -7.68
C LEU A 90 -3.48 -6.47 -7.41
N HIS A 91 -4.36 -6.44 -6.42
CA HIS A 91 -5.03 -5.22 -5.98
C HIS A 91 -4.44 -4.75 -4.65
N LEU A 92 -4.14 -3.46 -4.58
CA LEU A 92 -3.82 -2.78 -3.34
C LEU A 92 -5.01 -1.88 -2.99
N PHE A 93 -5.53 -2.04 -1.78
CA PHE A 93 -6.56 -1.17 -1.22
C PHE A 93 -5.99 -0.44 -0.02
N TRP A 94 -6.44 0.77 0.21
CA TRP A 94 -6.10 1.52 1.42
C TRP A 94 -7.18 2.54 1.71
N SER A 95 -7.19 3.05 2.93
CA SER A 95 -8.07 4.12 3.34
C SER A 95 -7.30 5.42 3.48
N MET A 96 -7.96 6.54 3.25
CA MET A 96 -7.42 7.87 3.52
C MET A 96 -8.36 8.67 4.40
N SER A 97 -7.79 9.54 5.23
CA SER A 97 -8.56 10.39 6.11
C SER A 97 -7.75 11.64 6.46
N LYS A 98 -8.44 12.75 6.55
CA LYS A 98 -7.89 13.94 7.19
C LYS A 98 -8.13 13.82 8.69
N ASN A 99 -7.18 14.24 9.50
CA ASN A 99 -7.21 14.03 10.95
C ASN A 99 -7.21 12.54 11.30
N TRP A 100 -7.98 12.16 12.29
CA TRP A 100 -8.06 10.77 12.74
C TRP A 100 -8.92 9.91 11.82
N TRP A 101 -10.14 10.33 11.63
CA TRP A 101 -11.08 9.68 10.72
C TRP A 101 -12.22 10.62 10.37
N ASP A 102 -12.42 10.90 9.10
CA ASP A 102 -13.45 11.81 8.61
C ASP A 102 -14.56 11.11 7.81
N GLY A 103 -14.37 9.85 7.44
CA GLY A 103 -15.31 9.08 6.62
C GLY A 103 -15.43 9.57 5.17
N ILE A 104 -14.69 10.60 4.79
CA ILE A 104 -14.77 11.27 3.48
C ILE A 104 -13.59 10.91 2.59
N GLY A 105 -12.41 10.79 3.16
CA GLY A 105 -11.19 10.42 2.43
C GLY A 105 -11.36 9.12 1.66
N GLY A 106 -12.02 8.14 2.26
CA GLY A 106 -12.56 6.96 1.61
C GLY A 106 -11.55 5.86 1.36
N VAL A 107 -12.03 4.86 0.64
CA VAL A 107 -11.26 3.68 0.22
C VAL A 107 -10.78 3.88 -1.20
N TRP A 108 -9.52 3.60 -1.42
CA TRP A 108 -8.82 3.75 -2.69
C TRP A 108 -8.22 2.43 -3.14
N THR A 109 -7.98 2.29 -4.43
CA THR A 109 -7.35 1.09 -4.99
C THR A 109 -6.39 1.42 -6.12
N MET A 110 -5.38 0.57 -6.25
CA MET A 110 -4.54 0.43 -7.44
C MET A 110 -4.49 -1.03 -7.83
N VAL A 111 -4.37 -1.31 -9.11
CA VAL A 111 -4.29 -2.67 -9.64
C VAL A 111 -2.99 -2.82 -10.40
N ALA A 112 -2.27 -3.91 -10.12
CA ALA A 112 -1.06 -4.26 -10.84
C ALA A 112 -1.28 -5.48 -11.70
N GLU A 113 -0.81 -5.41 -12.92
CA GLU A 113 -0.81 -6.52 -13.87
C GLU A 113 0.49 -6.53 -14.67
N LYS A 114 0.85 -7.68 -15.20
CA LYS A 114 2.03 -7.79 -16.05
C LYS A 114 1.78 -7.22 -17.42
N ASN A 115 2.72 -6.42 -17.92
CA ASN A 115 2.72 -5.96 -19.30
C ASN A 115 3.27 -7.06 -20.24
N ILE A 116 3.39 -6.74 -21.53
CA ILE A 116 3.88 -7.69 -22.55
C ILE A 116 5.31 -8.16 -22.23
N GLN A 117 6.13 -7.32 -21.62
CA GLN A 117 7.50 -7.66 -21.22
C GLN A 117 7.57 -8.47 -19.92
N GLY A 118 6.46 -8.71 -19.26
CA GLY A 118 6.40 -9.41 -17.98
C GLY A 118 6.67 -8.54 -16.76
N ASP A 119 6.78 -7.23 -16.92
CA ASP A 119 6.94 -6.28 -15.83
C ASP A 119 5.61 -5.97 -15.17
N LEU A 120 5.62 -5.82 -13.86
CA LEU A 120 4.43 -5.44 -13.10
C LEU A 120 4.20 -3.94 -13.23
N VAL A 121 3.02 -3.57 -13.71
CA VAL A 121 2.63 -2.17 -13.92
C VAL A 121 1.41 -1.86 -13.08
N TRP A 122 1.50 -0.82 -12.27
CA TRP A 122 0.41 -0.34 -11.44
C TRP A 122 -0.47 0.66 -12.17
N SER A 123 -1.78 0.52 -12.01
CA SER A 123 -2.74 1.53 -12.47
C SER A 123 -2.61 2.83 -11.69
N LYS A 124 -3.24 3.88 -12.17
CA LYS A 124 -3.45 5.08 -11.36
C LYS A 124 -4.37 4.76 -10.19
N PRO A 125 -4.23 5.48 -9.05
CA PRO A 125 -5.13 5.29 -7.92
C PRO A 125 -6.55 5.75 -8.27
N SER A 126 -7.54 5.00 -7.77
CA SER A 126 -8.96 5.29 -7.91
C SER A 126 -9.65 5.23 -6.57
N ARG A 127 -10.48 6.21 -6.27
CA ARG A 127 -11.36 6.18 -5.10
C ARG A 127 -12.59 5.33 -5.43
N ILE A 128 -12.94 4.41 -4.55
CA ILE A 128 -14.02 3.45 -4.83
C ILE A 128 -15.20 3.53 -3.85
N ALA A 129 -15.01 4.05 -2.65
CA ALA A 129 -16.08 4.10 -1.64
C ALA A 129 -15.80 5.13 -0.56
N ASP A 130 -16.83 5.54 0.15
CA ASP A 130 -16.70 6.23 1.43
C ASP A 130 -16.35 5.22 2.54
N GLY A 131 -15.80 5.71 3.65
CA GLY A 131 -15.52 4.87 4.82
C GLY A 131 -14.18 4.18 4.78
N ILE A 132 -14.12 3.02 5.40
CA ILE A 132 -12.90 2.21 5.61
C ILE A 132 -13.17 0.78 5.14
N MET A 133 -12.20 0.19 4.46
CA MET A 133 -12.25 -1.22 4.08
C MET A 133 -11.55 -2.06 5.16
N MET A 134 -12.33 -2.90 5.83
CA MET A 134 -11.84 -3.69 6.97
C MET A 134 -11.14 -4.98 6.56
N ASN A 135 -11.52 -5.56 5.43
CA ASN A 135 -10.98 -6.84 4.93
C ASN A 135 -10.89 -6.80 3.41
N LYS A 136 -10.05 -7.68 2.87
CA LYS A 136 -10.02 -7.89 1.42
C LYS A 136 -11.28 -8.59 0.92
N PRO A 137 -11.61 -8.44 -0.37
CA PRO A 137 -12.76 -9.10 -0.99
C PRO A 137 -12.79 -10.62 -0.84
#